data_bdc23ad7c36497224adaea306a44d9a1
#
_entry.id   bdc23ad7c36497224adaea306a44d9a1
#
_cell.length_a   1.000
_cell.length_b   1.000
_cell.length_c   1.000
_cell.angle_alpha   90.00
_cell.angle_beta   90.00
_cell.angle_gamma   90.00
#
_symmetry.space_group_name_H-M   'P 1'
#
loop_
_entity.id
_entity.type
_entity.pdbx_description
1 polymer ?
#
loop_
_entity_poly.entity_id
_entity_poly.type
_entity_poly.pdbx_seq_one_letter_code
_entity_poly.pdbx_strand_id
1 'polypeptide(L)'
;MIFEASEFVFEVPPVVSRARRVLIKPSASLPLPYPVTTSPEMLSAIISSIRQVSDADILLLEGTGEGNPTRPIYEALGYNFPRVLTLDVKDCVFVEVDNPLPKPFAMPTFWVPNVILSSDYLITVAPLKTSDSSGSFTIMNLLSLLPSSKYRGDSSGGWDSLYGLGIDKVLADLYFTLPFDLGIVEARQKFTYANDPTQGAIEPYDKVFIGEPFEVDYEVAETLELKISYLDLIKSAKVELGA
;
A
#
# COMPACT_ATOMS: atom_id res chain seq x y z
N MET A 1 12.44 -8.47 -6.15
CA MET A 1 12.43 -9.60 -7.13
C MET A 1 11.36 -9.36 -8.18
N ILE A 2 11.65 -9.62 -9.45
CA ILE A 2 10.74 -9.45 -10.58
C ILE A 2 10.40 -10.83 -11.15
N PHE A 3 9.11 -11.05 -11.43
CA PHE A 3 8.60 -12.27 -12.07
C PHE A 3 7.83 -11.91 -13.34
N GLU A 4 7.83 -12.82 -14.34
CA GLU A 4 6.82 -12.78 -15.38
C GLU A 4 5.45 -13.08 -14.73
N ALA A 5 4.42 -12.30 -15.09
CA ALA A 5 3.13 -12.44 -14.43
C ALA A 5 2.49 -13.82 -14.61
N SER A 6 2.76 -14.48 -15.77
CA SER A 6 2.30 -15.84 -16.06
C SER A 6 2.98 -16.93 -15.22
N GLU A 7 4.16 -16.65 -14.67
CA GLU A 7 4.96 -17.58 -13.86
C GLU A 7 4.86 -17.27 -12.36
N PHE A 8 4.22 -16.16 -12.01
CA PHE A 8 4.14 -15.72 -10.63
C PHE A 8 3.27 -16.65 -9.79
N VAL A 9 3.89 -17.23 -8.77
CA VAL A 9 3.23 -17.96 -7.69
C VAL A 9 3.61 -17.30 -6.37
N PHE A 10 2.62 -16.92 -5.58
CA PHE A 10 2.90 -16.32 -4.28
C PHE A 10 3.46 -17.34 -3.31
N GLU A 11 4.75 -17.25 -3.04
CA GLU A 11 5.43 -18.04 -2.03
C GLU A 11 5.25 -17.38 -0.66
N VAL A 12 4.61 -18.11 0.26
CA VAL A 12 4.31 -17.57 1.59
C VAL A 12 5.57 -17.54 2.45
N PRO A 13 5.96 -16.36 2.98
CA PRO A 13 7.11 -16.27 3.88
C PRO A 13 6.95 -17.19 5.10
N PRO A 14 8.01 -17.91 5.53
CA PRO A 14 7.91 -18.90 6.61
C PRO A 14 7.34 -18.36 7.93
N VAL A 15 7.55 -17.06 8.22
CA VAL A 15 7.03 -16.41 9.42
C VAL A 15 5.50 -16.43 9.47
N VAL A 16 4.81 -16.39 8.34
CA VAL A 16 3.35 -16.38 8.23
C VAL A 16 2.72 -17.67 8.77
N SER A 17 3.42 -18.80 8.73
CA SER A 17 2.92 -20.06 9.29
C SER A 17 2.69 -20.00 10.81
N ARG A 18 3.31 -19.04 11.50
CA ARG A 18 3.17 -18.80 12.94
C ARG A 18 2.38 -17.54 13.28
N ALA A 19 2.01 -16.77 12.27
CA ALA A 19 1.21 -15.57 12.46
C ALA A 19 -0.19 -15.91 12.94
N ARG A 20 -0.72 -15.12 13.87
CA ARG A 20 -2.13 -15.18 14.29
C ARG A 20 -2.98 -14.27 13.44
N ARG A 21 -2.39 -13.20 12.91
CA ARG A 21 -3.08 -12.22 12.09
C ARG A 21 -2.18 -11.71 10.97
N VAL A 22 -2.70 -11.77 9.74
CA VAL A 22 -2.08 -11.20 8.54
C VAL A 22 -2.96 -10.07 8.04
N LEU A 23 -2.40 -8.88 7.90
CA LEU A 23 -3.08 -7.74 7.33
C LEU A 23 -2.61 -7.52 5.89
N ILE A 24 -3.54 -7.45 4.97
CA ILE A 24 -3.29 -7.13 3.56
C ILE A 24 -3.90 -5.76 3.28
N LYS A 25 -3.09 -4.85 2.77
CA LYS A 25 -3.49 -3.52 2.31
C LYS A 25 -3.57 -3.53 0.77
N PRO A 26 -4.75 -3.76 0.17
CA PRO A 26 -4.91 -3.59 -1.27
C PRO A 26 -4.90 -2.10 -1.64
N SER A 27 -4.82 -1.76 -2.91
CA SER A 27 -5.19 -0.43 -3.43
C SER A 27 -6.66 -0.50 -3.86
N ALA A 28 -7.56 -0.02 -3.01
CA ALA A 28 -9.01 -0.18 -3.19
C ALA A 28 -9.81 1.03 -2.66
N SER A 29 -9.31 2.24 -2.88
CA SER A 29 -9.99 3.48 -2.46
C SER A 29 -11.10 3.92 -3.42
N LEU A 30 -11.25 3.27 -4.58
CA LEU A 30 -12.21 3.58 -5.62
C LEU A 30 -12.90 2.30 -6.13
N PRO A 31 -14.18 2.35 -6.57
CA PRO A 31 -14.91 1.20 -7.10
C PRO A 31 -14.59 0.95 -8.59
N LEU A 32 -13.33 1.03 -8.97
CA LEU A 32 -12.85 0.85 -10.34
C LEU A 32 -11.98 -0.40 -10.41
N PRO A 33 -12.15 -1.24 -11.45
CA PRO A 33 -11.41 -2.50 -11.54
C PRO A 33 -9.92 -2.27 -11.79
N TYR A 34 -9.16 -3.37 -11.71
CA TYR A 34 -7.77 -3.41 -12.16
C TYR A 34 -7.64 -2.90 -13.60
N PRO A 35 -6.63 -2.11 -13.93
CA PRO A 35 -5.44 -1.77 -13.14
C PRO A 35 -5.52 -0.45 -12.34
N VAL A 36 -6.70 0.11 -12.11
CA VAL A 36 -6.86 1.28 -11.24
C VAL A 36 -6.72 0.88 -9.76
N THR A 37 -7.24 -0.29 -9.41
CA THR A 37 -7.15 -0.91 -8.07
C THR A 37 -6.48 -2.28 -8.16
N THR A 38 -6.15 -2.87 -7.02
CA THR A 38 -5.62 -4.25 -6.95
C THR A 38 -6.64 -5.24 -7.51
N SER A 39 -6.19 -6.27 -8.23
CA SER A 39 -7.11 -7.26 -8.78
C SER A 39 -7.61 -8.25 -7.71
N PRO A 40 -8.85 -8.75 -7.81
CA PRO A 40 -9.33 -9.83 -6.95
C PRO A 40 -8.56 -11.13 -7.16
N GLU A 41 -8.02 -11.37 -8.34
CA GLU A 41 -7.20 -12.54 -8.67
C GLU A 41 -5.90 -12.54 -7.87
N MET A 42 -5.20 -11.40 -7.80
CA MET A 42 -3.96 -11.26 -7.01
C MET A 42 -4.25 -11.48 -5.52
N LEU A 43 -5.29 -10.86 -4.99
CA LEU A 43 -5.68 -11.07 -3.60
C LEU A 43 -6.07 -12.53 -3.33
N SER A 44 -6.82 -13.17 -4.24
CA SER A 44 -7.20 -14.58 -4.12
C SER A 44 -5.98 -15.50 -4.09
N ALA A 45 -4.98 -15.24 -4.94
CA ALA A 45 -3.73 -16.01 -4.96
C ALA A 45 -2.98 -15.89 -3.63
N ILE A 46 -2.81 -14.67 -3.11
CA ILE A 46 -2.16 -14.42 -1.81
C ILE A 46 -2.92 -15.11 -0.68
N ILE A 47 -4.24 -14.89 -0.58
CA ILE A 47 -5.08 -15.46 0.47
C ILE A 47 -5.06 -16.99 0.43
N SER A 48 -5.20 -17.58 -0.76
CA SER A 48 -5.21 -19.03 -0.94
C SER A 48 -3.88 -19.66 -0.53
N SER A 49 -2.75 -19.03 -0.90
CA SER A 49 -1.43 -19.51 -0.50
C SER A 49 -1.22 -19.43 1.01
N ILE A 50 -1.63 -18.32 1.66
CA ILE A 50 -1.58 -18.20 3.13
C ILE A 50 -2.41 -19.30 3.80
N ARG A 51 -3.60 -19.59 3.30
CA ARG A 51 -4.49 -20.63 3.85
C ARG A 51 -3.95 -22.04 3.74
N GLN A 52 -3.00 -22.31 2.85
CA GLN A 52 -2.33 -23.61 2.76
C GLN A 52 -1.35 -23.85 3.91
N VAL A 53 -0.84 -22.79 4.54
CA VAL A 53 0.23 -22.89 5.56
C VAL A 53 -0.17 -22.33 6.93
N SER A 54 -1.29 -21.59 7.01
CA SER A 54 -1.70 -20.90 8.24
C SER A 54 -3.22 -20.76 8.37
N ASP A 55 -3.69 -20.88 9.61
CA ASP A 55 -5.07 -20.54 10.02
C ASP A 55 -5.20 -19.10 10.54
N ALA A 56 -4.21 -18.24 10.31
CA ALA A 56 -4.22 -16.84 10.73
C ALA A 56 -5.51 -16.12 10.34
N ASP A 57 -5.95 -15.15 11.15
CA ASP A 57 -6.97 -14.19 10.74
C ASP A 57 -6.42 -13.35 9.60
N ILE A 58 -7.07 -13.34 8.44
CA ILE A 58 -6.70 -12.49 7.31
C ILE A 58 -7.62 -11.28 7.29
N LEU A 59 -7.02 -10.10 7.32
CA LEU A 59 -7.70 -8.81 7.27
C LEU A 59 -7.39 -8.09 5.96
N LEU A 60 -8.41 -7.52 5.31
CA LEU A 60 -8.23 -6.50 4.28
C LEU A 60 -8.56 -5.15 4.90
N LEU A 61 -7.64 -4.19 4.84
CA LEU A 61 -7.82 -2.85 5.40
C LEU A 61 -7.59 -1.79 4.33
N GLU A 62 -8.58 -0.90 4.16
CA GLU A 62 -8.51 0.22 3.23
C GLU A 62 -9.23 1.43 3.82
N GLY A 63 -8.85 2.63 3.35
CA GLY A 63 -9.52 3.88 3.64
C GLY A 63 -9.72 4.72 2.38
N THR A 64 -10.59 5.72 2.46
CA THR A 64 -10.82 6.66 1.37
C THR A 64 -10.47 8.08 1.80
N GLY A 65 -9.93 8.88 0.87
CA GLY A 65 -9.60 10.29 1.14
C GLY A 65 -10.81 11.12 1.56
N GLU A 66 -11.96 10.84 1.00
CA GLU A 66 -13.21 11.55 1.32
C GLU A 66 -13.91 11.02 2.58
N GLY A 67 -13.45 9.90 3.14
CA GLY A 67 -14.10 9.22 4.27
C GLY A 67 -15.37 8.45 3.88
N ASN A 68 -15.54 8.17 2.58
CA ASN A 68 -16.63 7.32 2.11
C ASN A 68 -16.45 5.88 2.59
N PRO A 69 -17.55 5.11 2.80
CA PRO A 69 -17.45 3.72 3.21
C PRO A 69 -16.72 2.86 2.19
N THR A 70 -15.78 2.02 2.65
CA THR A 70 -15.05 1.07 1.77
C THR A 70 -15.86 -0.17 1.42
N ARG A 71 -16.88 -0.53 2.21
CA ARG A 71 -17.68 -1.73 1.96
C ARG A 71 -18.32 -1.77 0.56
N PRO A 72 -18.99 -0.72 0.05
CA PRO A 72 -19.53 -0.73 -1.32
C PRO A 72 -18.42 -0.87 -2.37
N ILE A 73 -17.21 -0.35 -2.08
CA ILE A 73 -16.06 -0.48 -2.97
C ILE A 73 -15.61 -1.94 -3.03
N TYR A 74 -15.44 -2.61 -1.89
CA TYR A 74 -15.10 -4.02 -1.83
C TYR A 74 -16.11 -4.91 -2.56
N GLU A 75 -17.41 -4.61 -2.39
CA GLU A 75 -18.48 -5.32 -3.09
C GLU A 75 -18.37 -5.12 -4.62
N ALA A 76 -18.12 -3.89 -5.09
CA ALA A 76 -17.96 -3.58 -6.51
C ALA A 76 -16.70 -4.23 -7.12
N LEU A 77 -15.62 -4.36 -6.34
CA LEU A 77 -14.37 -4.98 -6.76
C LEU A 77 -14.37 -6.52 -6.63
N GLY A 78 -15.44 -7.11 -6.08
CA GLY A 78 -15.53 -8.55 -5.88
C GLY A 78 -14.65 -9.08 -4.74
N TYR A 79 -14.28 -8.27 -3.77
CA TYR A 79 -13.46 -8.69 -2.62
C TYR A 79 -14.30 -9.42 -1.58
N ASN A 80 -14.87 -10.54 -1.98
CA ASN A 80 -15.65 -11.41 -1.12
C ASN A 80 -14.95 -12.77 -0.97
N PHE A 81 -13.92 -12.79 -0.11
CA PHE A 81 -13.12 -13.99 0.13
C PHE A 81 -13.58 -14.71 1.40
N PRO A 82 -13.71 -16.04 1.35
CA PRO A 82 -14.08 -16.83 2.54
C PRO A 82 -13.07 -16.66 3.67
N ARG A 83 -13.58 -16.49 4.90
CA ARG A 83 -12.75 -16.36 6.12
C ARG A 83 -11.78 -15.17 6.09
N VAL A 84 -12.14 -14.11 5.38
CA VAL A 84 -11.40 -12.84 5.33
C VAL A 84 -12.29 -11.73 5.90
N LEU A 85 -11.75 -10.95 6.82
CA LEU A 85 -12.44 -9.81 7.38
C LEU A 85 -12.03 -8.54 6.62
N THR A 86 -13.00 -7.88 6.02
CA THR A 86 -12.81 -6.57 5.39
C THR A 86 -13.06 -5.45 6.39
N LEU A 87 -12.13 -4.51 6.51
CA LEU A 87 -12.17 -3.40 7.45
C LEU A 87 -12.10 -2.07 6.71
N ASP A 88 -12.74 -1.07 7.28
CA ASP A 88 -12.65 0.32 6.86
C ASP A 88 -11.80 1.09 7.88
N VAL A 89 -10.82 1.84 7.41
CA VAL A 89 -9.95 2.68 8.26
C VAL A 89 -10.78 3.60 9.16
N LYS A 90 -11.84 4.22 8.63
CA LYS A 90 -12.67 5.16 9.38
C LYS A 90 -13.39 4.55 10.58
N ASP A 91 -13.65 3.24 10.56
CA ASP A 91 -14.36 2.51 11.61
C ASP A 91 -13.40 1.90 12.65
N CYS A 92 -12.08 2.06 12.44
CA CYS A 92 -11.06 1.57 13.36
C CYS A 92 -10.85 2.51 14.56
N VAL A 93 -10.33 1.94 15.65
CA VAL A 93 -9.75 2.73 16.73
C VAL A 93 -8.38 3.22 16.29
N PHE A 94 -8.11 4.51 16.43
CA PHE A 94 -6.84 5.11 16.06
C PHE A 94 -5.92 5.26 17.25
N VAL A 95 -4.64 5.07 17.00
CA VAL A 95 -3.55 5.34 17.94
C VAL A 95 -2.53 6.25 17.30
N GLU A 96 -1.88 7.07 18.11
CA GLU A 96 -0.77 7.89 17.66
C GLU A 96 0.52 7.09 17.80
N VAL A 97 1.32 7.07 16.73
CA VAL A 97 2.58 6.33 16.65
C VAL A 97 3.71 7.30 16.36
N ASP A 98 4.77 7.24 17.16
CA ASP A 98 5.96 8.06 16.96
C ASP A 98 6.74 7.61 15.72
N ASN A 99 7.24 8.58 14.96
CA ASN A 99 8.19 8.34 13.90
C ASN A 99 9.55 7.95 14.53
N PRO A 100 10.11 6.78 14.20
CA PRO A 100 11.35 6.31 14.80
C PRO A 100 12.60 7.08 14.33
N LEU A 101 12.49 7.92 13.30
CA LEU A 101 13.62 8.72 12.83
C LEU A 101 14.03 9.77 13.87
N PRO A 102 15.31 9.90 14.20
CA PRO A 102 15.82 10.95 15.09
C PRO A 102 15.45 12.37 14.62
N LYS A 103 15.32 12.53 13.29
CA LYS A 103 14.91 13.76 12.64
C LYS A 103 13.90 13.44 11.53
N PRO A 104 12.60 13.46 11.81
CA PRO A 104 11.57 13.30 10.79
C PRO A 104 11.68 14.34 9.68
N PHE A 105 11.31 13.97 8.46
CA PHE A 105 11.31 14.88 7.30
C PHE A 105 10.15 15.88 7.35
N ALA A 106 8.98 15.44 7.84
CA ALA A 106 7.76 16.25 7.91
C ALA A 106 6.90 15.92 9.15
N MET A 107 6.80 14.63 9.53
CA MET A 107 5.82 14.17 10.51
C MET A 107 6.50 13.46 11.69
N PRO A 108 6.45 14.05 12.92
CA PRO A 108 6.99 13.40 14.11
C PRO A 108 6.13 12.23 14.61
N THR A 109 4.82 12.24 14.30
CA THR A 109 3.86 11.20 14.71
C THR A 109 2.81 10.97 13.62
N PHE A 110 2.21 9.78 13.61
CA PHE A 110 1.08 9.45 12.74
C PHE A 110 -0.07 8.83 13.53
N TRP A 111 -1.30 9.26 13.23
CA TRP A 111 -2.51 8.55 13.65
C TRP A 111 -2.79 7.41 12.70
N VAL A 112 -2.87 6.19 13.23
CA VAL A 112 -3.06 4.97 12.43
C VAL A 112 -4.09 4.04 13.09
N PRO A 113 -4.75 3.16 12.33
CA PRO A 113 -5.59 2.09 12.89
C PRO A 113 -4.77 1.17 13.80
N ASN A 114 -5.24 0.93 15.02
CA ASN A 114 -4.57 0.05 15.98
C ASN A 114 -4.44 -1.40 15.50
N VAL A 115 -5.30 -1.82 14.58
CA VAL A 115 -5.26 -3.16 13.98
C VAL A 115 -3.95 -3.43 13.21
N ILE A 116 -3.30 -2.40 12.67
CA ILE A 116 -1.98 -2.51 12.03
C ILE A 116 -0.95 -3.00 13.06
N LEU A 117 -0.90 -2.36 14.23
CA LEU A 117 0.06 -2.69 15.30
C LEU A 117 -0.20 -4.05 15.97
N SER A 118 -1.41 -4.58 15.84
CA SER A 118 -1.81 -5.88 16.38
C SER A 118 -1.76 -7.01 15.36
N SER A 119 -1.26 -6.75 14.16
CA SER A 119 -1.05 -7.74 13.11
C SER A 119 0.39 -8.24 13.15
N ASP A 120 0.57 -9.55 12.93
CA ASP A 120 1.88 -10.20 13.02
C ASP A 120 2.64 -10.17 11.68
N TYR A 121 1.93 -9.92 10.56
CA TYR A 121 2.53 -9.78 9.23
C TYR A 121 1.71 -8.81 8.36
N LEU A 122 2.40 -7.90 7.71
CA LEU A 122 1.80 -6.78 6.97
C LEU A 122 2.19 -6.85 5.49
N ILE A 123 1.19 -6.91 4.61
CA ILE A 123 1.39 -6.98 3.15
C ILE A 123 0.72 -5.77 2.50
N THR A 124 1.42 -5.04 1.65
CA THR A 124 0.84 -4.00 0.79
C THR A 124 0.84 -4.45 -0.65
N VAL A 125 -0.30 -4.33 -1.34
CA VAL A 125 -0.49 -4.77 -2.72
C VAL A 125 -1.03 -3.62 -3.56
N ALA A 126 -0.23 -3.11 -4.47
CA ALA A 126 -0.57 -2.00 -5.35
C ALA A 126 -0.56 -2.43 -6.82
N PRO A 127 -1.43 -1.90 -7.68
CA PRO A 127 -1.26 -2.01 -9.13
C PRO A 127 -0.13 -1.08 -9.60
N LEU A 128 0.45 -1.37 -10.76
CA LEU A 128 1.44 -0.49 -11.39
C LEU A 128 0.73 0.75 -11.98
N LYS A 129 0.82 1.87 -11.26
CA LYS A 129 0.27 3.16 -11.70
C LYS A 129 1.37 4.21 -11.81
N THR A 130 1.39 4.91 -12.92
CA THR A 130 2.36 5.99 -13.19
C THR A 130 1.64 7.23 -13.69
N SER A 131 2.25 8.39 -13.43
CA SER A 131 1.95 9.65 -14.11
C SER A 131 3.21 10.14 -14.83
N ASP A 132 3.16 11.30 -15.50
CA ASP A 132 4.28 11.81 -16.31
C ASP A 132 5.61 11.94 -15.54
N SER A 133 5.58 12.07 -14.22
CA SER A 133 6.78 12.29 -13.40
C SER A 133 6.79 11.53 -12.08
N SER A 134 5.78 10.71 -11.79
CA SER A 134 5.67 9.99 -10.52
C SER A 134 5.04 8.62 -10.68
N GLY A 135 5.17 7.79 -9.65
CA GLY A 135 4.53 6.49 -9.57
C GLY A 135 3.81 6.29 -8.24
N SER A 136 2.73 5.54 -8.26
CA SER A 136 2.00 5.15 -7.07
C SER A 136 2.20 3.66 -6.85
N PHE A 137 3.11 3.33 -5.93
CA PHE A 137 3.54 1.96 -5.66
C PHE A 137 3.20 1.54 -4.21
N THR A 138 3.96 0.63 -3.64
CA THR A 138 3.65 0.01 -2.35
C THR A 138 3.67 1.01 -1.19
N ILE A 139 4.64 1.93 -1.14
CA ILE A 139 4.75 2.93 -0.06
C ILE A 139 3.65 4.00 -0.20
N MET A 140 3.40 4.52 -1.42
CA MET A 140 2.30 5.46 -1.64
C MET A 140 0.95 4.83 -1.28
N ASN A 141 0.80 3.52 -1.48
CA ASN A 141 -0.42 2.79 -1.11
C ASN A 141 -0.71 2.84 0.40
N LEU A 142 0.30 3.04 1.25
CA LEU A 142 0.12 3.15 2.71
C LEU A 142 -0.61 4.43 3.14
N LEU A 143 -0.63 5.47 2.30
CA LEU A 143 -1.25 6.76 2.62
C LEU A 143 -2.71 6.60 3.02
N SER A 144 -3.45 5.71 2.38
CA SER A 144 -4.87 5.49 2.67
C SER A 144 -5.15 4.69 3.96
N LEU A 145 -4.11 4.26 4.67
CA LEU A 145 -4.21 3.78 6.06
C LEU A 145 -4.31 4.92 7.07
N LEU A 146 -3.99 6.14 6.66
CA LEU A 146 -4.11 7.31 7.53
C LEU A 146 -5.58 7.78 7.53
N PRO A 147 -6.20 7.93 8.73
CA PRO A 147 -7.60 8.31 8.82
C PRO A 147 -7.81 9.73 8.28
N SER A 148 -8.55 9.87 7.19
CA SER A 148 -8.80 11.15 6.53
C SER A 148 -9.36 12.22 7.49
N SER A 149 -10.12 11.80 8.51
CA SER A 149 -10.67 12.70 9.56
C SER A 149 -9.60 13.40 10.40
N LYS A 150 -8.37 12.86 10.46
CA LYS A 150 -7.24 13.45 11.18
C LYS A 150 -6.35 14.36 10.34
N TYR A 151 -6.42 14.19 8.99
CA TYR A 151 -5.50 14.84 8.06
C TYR A 151 -6.20 15.73 7.04
N ARG A 152 -7.51 15.94 7.23
CA ARG A 152 -8.29 16.86 6.41
C ARG A 152 -7.83 18.30 6.68
N GLY A 153 -7.41 18.99 5.61
CA GLY A 153 -7.15 20.42 5.65
C GLY A 153 -8.44 21.25 5.57
N ASP A 154 -8.28 22.54 5.25
CA ASP A 154 -9.41 23.48 5.05
C ASP A 154 -10.23 23.16 3.78
N SER A 155 -9.69 22.35 2.88
CA SER A 155 -10.34 21.87 1.67
C SER A 155 -11.12 20.58 1.92
N SER A 156 -11.88 20.15 0.92
CA SER A 156 -12.69 18.92 1.00
C SER A 156 -11.90 17.62 0.90
N GLY A 157 -10.60 17.67 0.57
CA GLY A 157 -9.74 16.51 0.38
C GLY A 157 -9.25 15.89 1.70
N GLY A 158 -9.20 14.56 1.77
CA GLY A 158 -8.96 13.85 3.02
C GLY A 158 -7.55 13.88 3.57
N TRP A 159 -6.54 14.17 2.73
CA TRP A 159 -5.11 14.20 3.11
C TRP A 159 -4.41 15.50 2.69
N ASP A 160 -5.17 16.57 2.45
CA ASP A 160 -4.63 17.85 1.95
C ASP A 160 -3.58 18.44 2.88
N SER A 161 -3.72 18.29 4.20
CA SER A 161 -2.71 18.73 5.15
C SER A 161 -1.36 18.01 4.93
N LEU A 162 -1.38 16.73 4.55
CA LEU A 162 -0.18 15.96 4.27
C LEU A 162 0.47 16.37 2.95
N TYR A 163 -0.32 16.59 1.91
CA TYR A 163 0.17 17.14 0.64
C TYR A 163 0.82 18.51 0.83
N GLY A 164 0.26 19.36 1.69
CA GLY A 164 0.81 20.67 2.05
C GLY A 164 2.18 20.62 2.73
N LEU A 165 2.51 19.53 3.40
CA LEU A 165 3.82 19.31 4.01
C LEU A 165 4.88 18.76 3.04
N GLY A 166 4.47 18.40 1.82
CA GLY A 166 5.29 17.74 0.82
C GLY A 166 5.17 16.23 0.92
N ILE A 167 4.38 15.67 0.03
CA ILE A 167 3.97 14.25 0.09
C ILE A 167 5.15 13.29 0.14
N ASP A 168 6.24 13.54 -0.60
CA ASP A 168 7.43 12.69 -0.60
C ASP A 168 8.07 12.58 0.79
N LYS A 169 8.10 13.68 1.55
CA LYS A 169 8.60 13.70 2.93
C LYS A 169 7.70 12.89 3.85
N VAL A 170 6.39 13.05 3.69
CA VAL A 170 5.39 12.29 4.46
C VAL A 170 5.49 10.81 4.17
N LEU A 171 5.67 10.40 2.90
CA LEU A 171 5.83 9.00 2.51
C LEU A 171 7.11 8.38 3.06
N ALA A 172 8.21 9.14 3.04
CA ALA A 172 9.45 8.70 3.66
C ALA A 172 9.30 8.47 5.17
N ASP A 173 8.66 9.41 5.88
CA ASP A 173 8.35 9.26 7.29
C ASP A 173 7.40 8.08 7.57
N LEU A 174 6.38 7.91 6.74
CA LEU A 174 5.39 6.84 6.87
C LEU A 174 6.01 5.45 6.70
N TYR A 175 6.95 5.29 5.76
CA TYR A 175 7.68 4.05 5.56
C TYR A 175 8.41 3.60 6.82
N PHE A 176 9.06 4.51 7.56
CA PHE A 176 9.74 4.17 8.81
C PHE A 176 8.77 3.96 9.97
N THR A 177 7.63 4.65 9.96
CA THR A 177 6.62 4.55 11.03
C THR A 177 5.76 3.29 10.91
N LEU A 178 5.44 2.86 9.69
CA LEU A 178 4.66 1.65 9.40
C LEU A 178 5.50 0.65 8.59
N PRO A 179 6.35 -0.14 9.26
CA PRO A 179 7.22 -1.10 8.59
C PRO A 179 6.40 -2.29 8.09
N PHE A 180 5.89 -2.20 6.86
CA PHE A 180 5.26 -3.32 6.18
C PHE A 180 6.31 -4.36 5.80
N ASP A 181 5.99 -5.65 6.04
CA ASP A 181 6.92 -6.75 5.82
C ASP A 181 7.10 -7.10 4.34
N LEU A 182 6.03 -6.90 3.54
CA LEU A 182 6.01 -7.30 2.14
C LEU A 182 5.26 -6.29 1.28
N GLY A 183 5.90 -5.88 0.20
CA GLY A 183 5.32 -5.10 -0.88
C GLY A 183 5.13 -5.95 -2.14
N ILE A 184 4.02 -5.76 -2.83
CA ILE A 184 3.73 -6.37 -4.13
C ILE A 184 3.24 -5.28 -5.06
N VAL A 185 3.88 -5.12 -6.23
CA VAL A 185 3.34 -4.34 -7.33
C VAL A 185 2.85 -5.29 -8.40
N GLU A 186 1.52 -5.31 -8.57
CA GLU A 186 0.85 -6.05 -9.63
C GLU A 186 0.96 -5.28 -10.95
N ALA A 187 1.86 -5.71 -11.80
CA ALA A 187 2.24 -5.05 -13.04
C ALA A 187 1.90 -5.89 -14.29
N ARG A 188 0.82 -6.68 -14.27
CA ARG A 188 0.32 -7.35 -15.49
C ARG A 188 -0.06 -6.33 -16.55
N GLN A 189 -0.53 -5.18 -16.09
CA GLN A 189 -0.80 -4.00 -16.90
C GLN A 189 -0.20 -2.79 -16.21
N LYS A 190 0.26 -1.82 -17.00
CA LYS A 190 0.65 -0.50 -16.54
C LYS A 190 -0.50 0.47 -16.82
N PHE A 191 -0.90 1.21 -15.80
CA PHE A 191 -1.88 2.29 -15.91
C PHE A 191 -1.19 3.64 -15.83
N THR A 192 -1.26 4.43 -16.91
CA THR A 192 -0.66 5.76 -16.97
C THR A 192 -1.75 6.83 -17.04
N TYR A 193 -1.74 7.77 -16.11
CA TYR A 193 -2.71 8.85 -16.04
C TYR A 193 -2.01 10.22 -15.99
N ALA A 194 -2.68 11.29 -16.46
CA ALA A 194 -2.15 12.64 -16.40
C ALA A 194 -2.57 13.34 -15.08
N ASN A 195 -3.81 13.77 -14.99
CA ASN A 195 -4.32 14.52 -13.83
C ASN A 195 -5.38 13.77 -13.03
N ASP A 196 -6.14 12.90 -13.67
CA ASP A 196 -7.22 12.13 -13.04
C ASP A 196 -6.79 10.67 -12.87
N PRO A 197 -6.57 10.20 -11.63
CA PRO A 197 -6.13 8.83 -11.36
C PRO A 197 -7.17 7.76 -11.69
N THR A 198 -8.35 8.17 -12.17
CA THR A 198 -9.42 7.26 -12.63
C THR A 198 -9.47 7.11 -14.15
N GLN A 199 -8.73 7.96 -14.90
CA GLN A 199 -8.75 8.00 -16.36
C GLN A 199 -7.31 7.98 -16.89
N GLY A 200 -6.98 6.96 -17.68
CA GLY A 200 -5.64 6.81 -18.20
C GLY A 200 -5.52 5.77 -19.30
N ALA A 201 -4.32 5.62 -19.80
CA ALA A 201 -3.95 4.60 -20.77
C ALA A 201 -3.58 3.30 -20.04
N ILE A 202 -3.98 2.18 -20.61
CA ILE A 202 -3.66 0.84 -20.11
C ILE A 202 -2.78 0.15 -21.15
N GLU A 203 -1.63 -0.35 -20.69
CA GLU A 203 -0.69 -1.08 -21.54
C GLU A 203 -0.35 -2.44 -20.90
N PRO A 204 -0.22 -3.52 -21.67
CA PRO A 204 0.35 -4.78 -21.16
C PRO A 204 1.76 -4.54 -20.62
N TYR A 205 2.10 -5.13 -19.47
CA TYR A 205 3.44 -5.02 -18.89
C TYR A 205 4.00 -6.36 -18.42
N ASP A 206 3.12 -7.28 -18.03
CA ASP A 206 3.37 -8.70 -17.77
C ASP A 206 4.39 -9.02 -16.67
N LYS A 207 4.47 -8.18 -15.64
CA LYS A 207 5.39 -8.37 -14.51
C LYS A 207 4.64 -8.39 -13.17
N VAL A 208 5.30 -8.95 -12.16
CA VAL A 208 4.98 -8.78 -10.74
C VAL A 208 6.28 -8.50 -9.99
N PHE A 209 6.29 -7.45 -9.19
CA PHE A 209 7.41 -7.11 -8.31
C PHE A 209 7.02 -7.48 -6.88
N ILE A 210 7.94 -8.10 -6.13
CA ILE A 210 7.69 -8.55 -4.77
C ILE A 210 8.96 -8.46 -3.93
N GLY A 211 8.84 -8.00 -2.69
CA GLY A 211 9.96 -7.86 -1.74
C GLY A 211 9.62 -6.91 -0.59
N GLU A 212 10.63 -6.43 0.08
CA GLU A 212 10.50 -5.35 1.05
C GLU A 212 10.00 -4.09 0.31
N PRO A 213 9.06 -3.30 0.88
CA PRO A 213 8.40 -2.20 0.15
C PRO A 213 9.34 -1.19 -0.52
N PHE A 214 10.41 -0.75 0.16
CA PHE A 214 11.38 0.17 -0.44
C PHE A 214 12.11 -0.48 -1.62
N GLU A 215 12.56 -1.73 -1.47
CA GLU A 215 13.27 -2.45 -2.53
C GLU A 215 12.37 -2.66 -3.76
N VAL A 216 11.09 -2.96 -3.54
CA VAL A 216 10.10 -3.10 -4.63
C VAL A 216 9.89 -1.79 -5.35
N ASP A 217 9.61 -0.71 -4.61
CA ASP A 217 9.35 0.59 -5.21
C ASP A 217 10.58 1.12 -5.95
N TYR A 218 11.80 0.87 -5.41
CA TYR A 218 13.06 1.21 -6.04
C TYR A 218 13.27 0.41 -7.35
N GLU A 219 13.05 -0.91 -7.32
CA GLU A 219 13.19 -1.79 -8.50
C GLU A 219 12.21 -1.40 -9.61
N VAL A 220 10.96 -1.06 -9.25
CA VAL A 220 9.97 -0.53 -10.21
C VAL A 220 10.42 0.81 -10.80
N ALA A 221 10.89 1.73 -9.96
CA ALA A 221 11.34 3.05 -10.40
C ALA A 221 12.55 2.96 -11.35
N GLU A 222 13.54 2.13 -11.02
CA GLU A 222 14.71 1.87 -11.91
C GLU A 222 14.27 1.25 -13.24
N THR A 223 13.38 0.24 -13.21
CA THR A 223 12.91 -0.44 -14.42
C THR A 223 12.14 0.49 -15.36
N LEU A 224 11.45 1.48 -14.81
CA LEU A 224 10.66 2.47 -15.57
C LEU A 224 11.41 3.79 -15.80
N GLU A 225 12.66 3.89 -15.35
CA GLU A 225 13.48 5.11 -15.43
C GLU A 225 12.80 6.33 -14.77
N LEU A 226 12.07 6.09 -13.67
CA LEU A 226 11.37 7.14 -12.93
C LEU A 226 12.23 7.69 -11.79
N LYS A 227 12.16 9.00 -11.57
CA LYS A 227 12.74 9.65 -10.39
C LYS A 227 11.66 9.84 -9.34
N ILE A 228 11.77 9.11 -8.24
CA ILE A 228 10.80 9.11 -7.15
C ILE A 228 11.47 9.69 -5.89
N SER A 229 11.12 10.90 -5.53
CA SER A 229 11.80 11.67 -4.48
C SER A 229 11.75 11.02 -3.09
N TYR A 230 10.65 10.36 -2.72
CA TYR A 230 10.59 9.69 -1.41
C TYR A 230 11.59 8.54 -1.28
N LEU A 231 11.96 7.88 -2.39
CA LEU A 231 12.97 6.81 -2.36
C LEU A 231 14.36 7.37 -2.03
N ASP A 232 14.71 8.54 -2.57
CA ASP A 232 15.98 9.21 -2.26
C ASP A 232 16.04 9.61 -0.77
N LEU A 233 14.92 10.10 -0.22
CA LEU A 233 14.82 10.43 1.20
C LEU A 233 14.97 9.21 2.10
N ILE A 234 14.29 8.11 1.79
CA ILE A 234 14.41 6.85 2.54
C ILE A 234 15.83 6.33 2.47
N LYS A 235 16.44 6.32 1.28
CA LYS A 235 17.82 5.88 1.08
C LYS A 235 18.81 6.69 1.94
N SER A 236 18.64 8.02 1.98
CA SER A 236 19.47 8.90 2.81
C SER A 236 19.34 8.56 4.29
N ALA A 237 18.10 8.38 4.78
CA ALA A 237 17.85 8.05 6.18
C ALA A 237 18.38 6.66 6.54
N LYS A 238 18.24 5.65 5.67
CA LYS A 238 18.84 4.31 5.89
C LYS A 238 20.35 4.39 6.07
N VAL A 239 21.04 5.18 5.26
CA VAL A 239 22.51 5.41 5.40
C VAL A 239 22.84 6.08 6.73
N GLU A 240 22.08 7.09 7.16
CA GLU A 240 22.30 7.78 8.45
C GLU A 240 22.06 6.84 9.65
N LEU A 241 21.11 5.90 9.52
CA LEU A 241 20.81 4.90 10.55
C LEU A 241 21.79 3.72 10.57
N GLY A 242 22.65 3.59 9.56
CA GLY A 242 23.59 2.48 9.41
C GLY A 242 22.92 1.16 8.99
N ALA A 243 21.77 1.25 8.32
CA ALA A 243 20.96 0.12 7.85
C ALA A 243 21.18 -0.17 6.36
#